data_1e26415b067c0e8d433e53c7293584be
#
_entry.id   1e26415b067c0e8d433e53c7293584be
#
_cell.length_a   1.000
_cell.length_b   1.000
_cell.length_c   1.000
_cell.angle_alpha   90.00
_cell.angle_beta   90.00
_cell.angle_gamma   90.00
#
_symmetry.space_group_name_H-M   'P 1'
#
loop_
_entity.id
_entity.type
_entity.pdbx_description
1 polymer ?
#
loop_
_entity_poly.entity_id
_entity_poly.type
_entity_poly.pdbx_seq_one_letter_code
_entity_poly.pdbx_strand_id
1 'polypeptide(L)'
;MTAAPKKGSKTPAASSGRAAKLKAPRGASKTPSAPSRRAAKPKAARPPRKPASAPSKRAAKPAAPRRAAREAVKAEPAAQTPKPRAEAVAVVSGARVVDVLNMKKQKVGQVELSGRMFSTFPNAVLIHEAVVMQQAAMRQGTADTKGRGEVRGSGRKPWKQKGTGRARAGSIRSPLWRGGGITFGPTPRGYGYAFPRKKGRAALAGALSAKLAQGELVVLDELSLVEAKTKAMVGVLKALGLDGSVLIVSRDESGKLTRASHNLRRVTVLDVQGLNVYDVLAHRHIILVQSDLKRLGEVWA
;
A
#
# COMPACT_ATOMS: atom_id res chain seq x y z
N MET A 1 -0.79 -73.96 -20.20
CA MET A 1 -1.79 -74.51 -19.25
C MET A 1 -2.28 -73.36 -18.43
N THR A 2 -3.45 -72.90 -18.79
CA THR A 2 -4.70 -72.86 -17.99
C THR A 2 -4.62 -71.74 -16.90
N ALA A 3 -5.48 -70.78 -16.73
CA ALA A 3 -6.80 -70.46 -17.31
C ALA A 3 -7.19 -69.05 -16.70
N ALA A 4 -7.86 -68.24 -17.45
CA ALA A 4 -8.68 -67.19 -16.91
C ALA A 4 -10.02 -67.74 -16.40
N PRO A 5 -10.76 -67.05 -15.52
CA PRO A 5 -12.08 -66.63 -15.93
C PRO A 5 -12.47 -65.21 -15.34
N LYS A 6 -13.09 -64.41 -16.14
CA LYS A 6 -14.52 -64.04 -16.33
C LYS A 6 -15.17 -63.20 -15.26
N LYS A 7 -15.48 -61.91 -15.73
CA LYS A 7 -16.79 -61.26 -15.76
C LYS A 7 -17.57 -61.06 -14.46
N GLY A 8 -17.94 -59.81 -14.28
CA GLY A 8 -19.01 -59.37 -13.39
C GLY A 8 -19.34 -57.89 -13.53
N SER A 9 -20.05 -57.56 -14.60
CA SER A 9 -20.73 -56.27 -14.79
C SER A 9 -21.94 -56.18 -13.86
N LYS A 10 -22.08 -55.11 -13.09
CA LYS A 10 -23.38 -54.67 -12.58
C LYS A 10 -23.44 -53.17 -12.53
N THR A 11 -24.13 -52.60 -13.47
CA THR A 11 -24.80 -51.31 -13.40
C THR A 11 -26.00 -51.39 -12.47
N PRO A 12 -26.28 -50.38 -11.67
CA PRO A 12 -27.65 -50.14 -11.21
C PRO A 12 -28.27 -48.93 -11.88
N ALA A 13 -29.55 -49.18 -12.08
CA ALA A 13 -30.57 -48.45 -12.79
C ALA A 13 -30.79 -47.00 -12.35
N ALA A 14 -31.27 -46.25 -13.32
CA ALA A 14 -31.93 -44.97 -13.19
C ALA A 14 -33.15 -45.07 -12.29
N SER A 15 -33.29 -44.19 -11.31
CA SER A 15 -34.55 -43.86 -10.65
C SER A 15 -35.02 -42.48 -11.05
N SER A 16 -36.08 -42.48 -11.81
CA SER A 16 -36.94 -41.36 -12.14
C SER A 16 -37.54 -40.77 -10.86
N GLY A 17 -37.39 -39.47 -10.65
CA GLY A 17 -37.93 -38.76 -9.48
C GLY A 17 -38.43 -37.39 -9.81
N ARG A 18 -39.65 -37.30 -10.34
CA ARG A 18 -40.66 -36.29 -10.04
C ARG A 18 -40.30 -34.82 -10.24
N ALA A 19 -40.69 -34.29 -11.39
CA ALA A 19 -40.87 -32.87 -11.66
C ALA A 19 -41.94 -32.27 -10.72
N ALA A 20 -41.54 -31.37 -9.86
CA ALA A 20 -42.42 -30.51 -9.09
C ALA A 20 -42.87 -29.33 -9.95
N LYS A 21 -44.12 -29.30 -10.35
CA LYS A 21 -44.83 -28.16 -10.97
C LYS A 21 -44.85 -26.99 -9.99
N LEU A 22 -44.08 -25.96 -10.24
CA LEU A 22 -44.22 -24.66 -9.60
C LEU A 22 -45.38 -23.89 -10.28
N LYS A 23 -46.48 -23.71 -9.54
CA LYS A 23 -47.62 -22.85 -9.86
C LYS A 23 -47.19 -21.40 -9.90
N ALA A 24 -47.41 -20.73 -11.02
CA ALA A 24 -47.35 -19.29 -11.15
C ALA A 24 -48.51 -18.59 -10.39
N PRO A 25 -48.28 -17.54 -9.64
CA PRO A 25 -49.36 -16.70 -9.15
C PRO A 25 -49.80 -15.70 -10.24
N ARG A 26 -51.06 -15.81 -10.63
CA ARG A 26 -51.77 -14.77 -11.35
C ARG A 26 -51.99 -13.58 -10.40
N GLY A 27 -51.34 -12.44 -10.64
CA GLY A 27 -51.58 -11.18 -9.95
C GLY A 27 -51.81 -10.09 -10.95
N ALA A 28 -53.03 -9.58 -10.93
CA ALA A 28 -53.59 -8.61 -11.81
C ALA A 28 -52.82 -7.28 -11.87
N SER A 29 -52.55 -6.84 -13.07
CA SER A 29 -52.10 -5.49 -13.41
C SER A 29 -53.16 -4.46 -12.97
N LYS A 30 -52.86 -3.67 -11.94
CA LYS A 30 -53.51 -2.38 -11.68
C LYS A 30 -52.56 -1.27 -12.08
N THR A 31 -52.84 -0.65 -13.19
CA THR A 31 -52.27 0.63 -13.61
C THR A 31 -52.66 1.70 -12.61
N PRO A 32 -51.71 2.47 -12.04
CA PRO A 32 -52.08 3.66 -11.28
C PRO A 32 -52.45 4.79 -12.24
N SER A 33 -53.64 5.30 -12.08
CA SER A 33 -54.15 6.51 -12.73
C SER A 33 -53.28 7.72 -12.38
N ALA A 34 -52.98 8.53 -13.39
CA ALA A 34 -52.25 9.78 -13.28
C ALA A 34 -52.91 10.77 -12.31
N PRO A 35 -52.16 11.47 -11.44
CA PRO A 35 -52.71 12.54 -10.63
C PRO A 35 -53.00 13.78 -11.49
N SER A 36 -54.22 14.29 -11.37
CA SER A 36 -54.71 15.51 -12.01
C SER A 36 -53.79 16.70 -11.70
N ARG A 37 -53.41 17.42 -12.74
CA ARG A 37 -52.72 18.71 -12.67
C ARG A 37 -53.60 19.71 -11.91
N ARG A 38 -53.28 19.92 -10.64
CA ARG A 38 -53.80 21.04 -9.87
C ARG A 38 -53.01 22.29 -10.27
N ALA A 39 -53.69 23.24 -10.89
CA ALA A 39 -53.14 24.51 -11.33
C ALA A 39 -52.46 25.25 -10.17
N ALA A 40 -51.19 25.59 -10.36
CA ALA A 40 -50.41 26.38 -9.43
C ALA A 40 -50.89 27.84 -9.50
N LYS A 41 -51.33 28.38 -8.37
CA LYS A 41 -51.62 29.81 -8.20
C LYS A 41 -50.30 30.60 -8.38
N PRO A 42 -50.35 31.76 -9.07
CA PRO A 42 -49.15 32.59 -9.24
C PRO A 42 -48.69 33.16 -7.88
N LYS A 43 -47.42 32.99 -7.58
CA LYS A 43 -46.74 33.61 -6.41
C LYS A 43 -46.72 35.12 -6.63
N ALA A 44 -47.31 35.85 -5.69
CA ALA A 44 -47.22 37.29 -5.59
C ALA A 44 -45.77 37.77 -5.55
N ALA A 45 -45.43 38.77 -6.33
CA ALA A 45 -44.15 39.40 -6.43
C ALA A 45 -43.70 39.96 -5.07
N ARG A 46 -42.48 39.64 -4.68
CA ARG A 46 -41.84 40.14 -3.47
C ARG A 46 -41.44 41.60 -3.67
N PRO A 47 -41.77 42.53 -2.76
CA PRO A 47 -41.36 43.93 -2.92
C PRO A 47 -39.83 44.07 -2.87
N PRO A 48 -39.28 45.13 -3.55
CA PRO A 48 -37.85 45.33 -3.62
C PRO A 48 -37.26 45.68 -2.24
N ARG A 49 -36.12 45.01 -1.91
CA ARG A 49 -35.35 45.30 -0.71
C ARG A 49 -34.77 46.71 -0.82
N LYS A 50 -35.02 47.57 0.19
CA LYS A 50 -34.35 48.83 0.38
C LYS A 50 -32.83 48.64 0.48
N PRO A 51 -32.02 49.56 -0.10
CA PRO A 51 -30.57 49.48 0.02
C PRO A 51 -30.14 49.67 1.48
N ALA A 52 -29.21 48.85 1.92
CA ALA A 52 -28.61 48.91 3.25
C ALA A 52 -27.86 50.26 3.40
N SER A 53 -28.19 50.99 4.46
CA SER A 53 -27.47 52.20 4.89
C SER A 53 -25.98 51.91 5.15
N ALA A 54 -25.13 52.80 4.67
CA ALA A 54 -23.68 52.75 4.85
C ALA A 54 -23.26 52.71 6.33
N PRO A 55 -22.14 51.98 6.69
CA PRO A 55 -21.67 51.94 8.05
C PRO A 55 -21.09 53.31 8.46
N SER A 56 -21.60 53.86 9.58
CA SER A 56 -21.07 55.06 10.20
C SER A 56 -19.60 54.89 10.59
N LYS A 57 -18.77 55.82 10.17
CA LYS A 57 -17.36 55.95 10.56
C LYS A 57 -17.27 56.19 12.08
N ARG A 58 -17.00 55.15 12.84
CA ARG A 58 -16.60 55.26 14.25
C ARG A 58 -15.14 55.67 14.28
N ALA A 59 -14.87 56.89 14.76
CA ALA A 59 -13.54 57.44 14.89
C ALA A 59 -12.62 56.53 15.71
N ALA A 60 -11.52 56.15 15.12
CA ALA A 60 -10.45 55.41 15.78
C ALA A 60 -9.71 56.33 16.75
N LYS A 61 -9.65 55.95 18.01
CA LYS A 61 -8.82 56.57 19.05
C LYS A 61 -7.35 56.26 18.74
N PRO A 62 -6.43 57.23 18.77
CA PRO A 62 -5.02 56.96 18.49
C PRO A 62 -4.40 56.13 19.62
N ALA A 63 -3.84 54.99 19.28
CA ALA A 63 -3.05 54.16 20.17
C ALA A 63 -1.66 54.77 20.34
N ALA A 64 -1.23 55.01 21.59
CA ALA A 64 0.09 55.46 21.96
C ALA A 64 1.19 54.48 21.50
N PRO A 65 2.39 54.99 21.12
CA PRO A 65 3.48 54.11 20.71
C PRO A 65 4.12 53.43 21.92
N ARG A 66 3.93 52.14 22.04
CA ARG A 66 4.77 51.31 22.92
C ARG A 66 6.15 51.12 22.28
N ARG A 67 7.06 51.99 22.68
CA ARG A 67 8.49 51.85 22.43
C ARG A 67 9.01 50.74 23.36
N ALA A 68 9.07 49.51 22.85
CA ALA A 68 9.85 48.45 23.46
C ALA A 68 11.17 48.38 22.73
N ALA A 69 12.22 48.81 23.42
CA ALA A 69 13.60 48.59 23.02
C ALA A 69 13.83 47.09 22.95
N ARG A 70 13.92 46.56 21.73
CA ARG A 70 14.52 45.23 21.46
C ARG A 70 16.01 45.53 21.29
N GLU A 71 16.79 45.25 22.30
CA GLU A 71 18.20 45.03 22.19
C GLU A 71 18.46 44.00 21.09
N ALA A 72 19.20 44.45 20.08
CA ALA A 72 19.69 43.58 19.03
C ALA A 72 20.75 42.66 19.64
N VAL A 73 20.33 41.46 20.05
CA VAL A 73 21.27 40.36 20.30
C VAL A 73 21.85 40.01 18.93
N LYS A 74 23.09 40.46 18.76
CA LYS A 74 23.95 40.12 17.62
C LYS A 74 24.13 38.63 17.62
N ALA A 75 23.34 37.93 16.79
CA ALA A 75 23.51 36.47 16.59
C ALA A 75 24.87 36.30 15.93
N GLU A 76 25.80 35.71 16.66
CA GLU A 76 27.00 35.14 16.09
C GLU A 76 26.59 34.08 15.04
N PRO A 77 27.24 34.05 13.89
CA PRO A 77 26.96 33.00 12.90
C PRO A 77 27.30 31.66 13.54
N ALA A 78 26.26 30.86 13.82
CA ALA A 78 26.42 29.46 14.25
C ALA A 78 27.39 28.79 13.28
N ALA A 79 28.49 28.31 13.82
CA ALA A 79 29.46 27.51 13.10
C ALA A 79 28.71 26.38 12.39
N GLN A 80 28.70 26.46 11.06
CA GLN A 80 28.14 25.39 10.23
C GLN A 80 28.99 24.15 10.48
N THR A 81 28.48 23.22 11.28
CA THR A 81 29.04 21.88 11.35
C THR A 81 29.15 21.37 9.91
N PRO A 82 30.33 20.96 9.45
CA PRO A 82 30.47 20.45 8.11
C PRO A 82 29.56 19.22 8.01
N LYS A 83 28.54 19.31 7.16
CA LYS A 83 27.75 18.14 6.77
C LYS A 83 28.75 17.08 6.33
N PRO A 84 28.67 15.84 6.84
CA PRO A 84 29.54 14.78 6.35
C PRO A 84 29.33 14.73 4.83
N ARG A 85 30.36 15.13 4.11
CA ARG A 85 30.46 14.98 2.67
C ARG A 85 30.40 13.47 2.46
N ALA A 86 29.23 12.97 2.08
CA ALA A 86 29.12 11.59 1.63
C ALA A 86 30.21 11.43 0.58
N GLU A 87 31.20 10.61 0.86
CA GLU A 87 32.23 10.27 -0.10
C GLU A 87 31.50 9.86 -1.35
N ALA A 88 31.66 10.62 -2.41
CA ALA A 88 31.05 10.33 -3.68
C ALA A 88 31.70 9.04 -4.17
N VAL A 89 31.02 7.92 -3.93
CA VAL A 89 31.38 6.65 -4.54
C VAL A 89 31.35 6.91 -6.04
N ALA A 90 32.52 6.88 -6.64
CA ALA A 90 32.70 7.15 -8.07
C ALA A 90 31.76 6.24 -8.85
N VAL A 91 30.75 6.83 -9.49
CA VAL A 91 29.82 6.10 -10.36
C VAL A 91 30.57 5.79 -11.64
N VAL A 92 31.06 4.59 -11.72
CA VAL A 92 31.61 4.06 -12.97
C VAL A 92 30.42 3.76 -13.87
N SER A 93 30.15 4.65 -14.82
CA SER A 93 29.12 4.49 -15.85
C SER A 93 29.57 3.40 -16.85
N GLY A 94 29.34 2.14 -16.53
CA GLY A 94 29.68 1.01 -17.37
C GLY A 94 28.98 -0.27 -16.89
N ALA A 95 28.91 -1.27 -17.75
CA ALA A 95 28.51 -2.61 -17.34
C ALA A 95 29.45 -3.08 -16.23
N ARG A 96 28.89 -3.59 -15.13
CA ARG A 96 29.69 -4.14 -14.03
C ARG A 96 29.78 -5.63 -14.16
N VAL A 97 31.01 -6.16 -14.14
CA VAL A 97 31.27 -7.60 -14.14
C VAL A 97 31.23 -8.09 -12.71
N VAL A 98 30.45 -9.13 -12.47
CA VAL A 98 30.29 -9.77 -11.15
C VAL A 98 30.60 -11.26 -11.31
N ASP A 99 31.27 -11.84 -10.32
CA ASP A 99 31.57 -13.26 -10.28
C ASP A 99 30.28 -14.06 -10.02
N VAL A 100 30.07 -15.12 -10.81
CA VAL A 100 28.99 -16.10 -10.60
C VAL A 100 29.53 -17.22 -9.72
N LEU A 101 28.81 -17.48 -8.64
CA LEU A 101 29.15 -18.51 -7.66
C LEU A 101 28.24 -19.72 -7.80
N ASN A 102 28.75 -20.87 -7.41
CA ASN A 102 27.94 -22.06 -7.19
C ASN A 102 27.41 -22.09 -5.74
N MET A 103 26.47 -22.97 -5.41
CA MET A 103 25.96 -23.19 -4.04
C MET A 103 27.05 -23.49 -3.01
N LYS A 104 28.28 -23.91 -3.43
CA LYS A 104 29.47 -24.18 -2.61
C LYS A 104 30.43 -23.00 -2.52
N LYS A 105 30.03 -21.79 -2.96
CA LYS A 105 30.87 -20.57 -3.01
C LYS A 105 32.10 -20.68 -3.96
N GLN A 106 32.07 -21.57 -4.92
CA GLN A 106 33.11 -21.68 -5.94
C GLN A 106 32.72 -20.74 -7.12
N LYS A 107 33.71 -20.05 -7.68
CA LYS A 107 33.52 -19.24 -8.89
C LYS A 107 33.37 -20.14 -10.11
N VAL A 108 32.25 -19.98 -10.82
CA VAL A 108 31.95 -20.75 -12.04
C VAL A 108 32.18 -19.89 -13.28
N GLY A 109 31.95 -18.60 -13.19
CA GLY A 109 32.06 -17.69 -14.32
C GLY A 109 31.93 -16.23 -13.91
N GLN A 110 31.76 -15.38 -14.92
CA GLN A 110 31.51 -13.95 -14.73
C GLN A 110 30.32 -13.54 -15.62
N VAL A 111 29.49 -12.64 -15.09
CA VAL A 111 28.35 -12.09 -15.82
C VAL A 111 28.41 -10.57 -15.82
N GLU A 112 28.13 -9.99 -16.97
CA GLU A 112 27.99 -8.55 -17.13
C GLU A 112 26.58 -8.13 -16.71
N LEU A 113 26.48 -7.26 -15.71
CA LEU A 113 25.23 -6.67 -15.26
C LEU A 113 24.89 -5.41 -16.07
N SER A 114 23.63 -5.25 -16.43
CA SER A 114 23.18 -4.10 -17.20
C SER A 114 23.45 -2.78 -16.46
N GLY A 115 24.15 -1.85 -17.10
CA GLY A 115 24.50 -0.56 -16.50
C GLY A 115 23.28 0.28 -16.07
N ARG A 116 22.14 0.11 -16.75
CA ARG A 116 20.89 0.84 -16.39
C ARG A 116 20.39 0.52 -14.98
N MET A 117 20.55 -0.73 -14.53
CA MET A 117 20.04 -1.16 -13.23
C MET A 117 21.08 -1.16 -12.13
N PHE A 118 22.35 -1.40 -12.47
CA PHE A 118 23.39 -1.64 -11.49
C PHE A 118 24.48 -0.57 -11.45
N SER A 119 24.41 0.44 -12.34
CA SER A 119 25.36 1.54 -12.40
C SER A 119 24.69 2.92 -12.19
N THR A 120 23.47 2.95 -11.69
CA THR A 120 22.71 4.17 -11.44
C THR A 120 23.13 4.77 -10.09
N PHE A 121 23.32 6.10 -10.04
CA PHE A 121 23.59 6.80 -8.79
C PHE A 121 22.42 6.65 -7.81
N PRO A 122 22.64 6.18 -6.57
CA PRO A 122 21.59 6.01 -5.58
C PRO A 122 21.08 7.37 -5.08
N ASN A 123 19.87 7.75 -5.47
CA ASN A 123 19.22 8.95 -4.95
C ASN A 123 18.42 8.61 -3.69
N ALA A 124 18.95 9.00 -2.53
CA ALA A 124 18.36 8.71 -1.23
C ALA A 124 16.92 9.25 -1.09
N VAL A 125 16.61 10.42 -1.65
CA VAL A 125 15.26 11.01 -1.60
C VAL A 125 14.26 10.12 -2.35
N LEU A 126 14.64 9.66 -3.53
CA LEU A 126 13.78 8.85 -4.40
C LEU A 126 13.53 7.47 -3.81
N ILE A 127 14.55 6.88 -3.23
CA ILE A 127 14.47 5.60 -2.51
C ILE A 127 13.56 5.75 -1.30
N HIS A 128 13.71 6.81 -0.52
CA HIS A 128 12.84 7.10 0.64
C HIS A 128 11.38 7.28 0.22
N GLU A 129 11.09 8.09 -0.82
CA GLU A 129 9.73 8.24 -1.34
C GLU A 129 9.10 6.88 -1.74
N ALA A 130 9.87 6.01 -2.39
CA ALA A 130 9.41 4.68 -2.79
C ALA A 130 9.07 3.79 -1.57
N VAL A 131 9.92 3.79 -0.54
CA VAL A 131 9.68 3.04 0.71
C VAL A 131 8.44 3.55 1.43
N VAL A 132 8.27 4.88 1.57
CA VAL A 132 7.10 5.47 2.21
C VAL A 132 5.82 5.10 1.46
N MET A 133 5.84 5.13 0.13
CA MET A 133 4.71 4.71 -0.70
C MET A 133 4.33 3.25 -0.44
N GLN A 134 5.31 2.34 -0.41
CA GLN A 134 5.07 0.92 -0.17
C GLN A 134 4.52 0.66 1.24
N GLN A 135 5.08 1.31 2.26
CA GLN A 135 4.58 1.21 3.63
C GLN A 135 3.17 1.79 3.76
N ALA A 136 2.86 2.89 3.07
CA ALA A 136 1.52 3.45 3.05
C ALA A 136 0.51 2.49 2.38
N ALA A 137 0.90 1.83 1.30
CA ALA A 137 0.06 0.84 0.61
C ALA A 137 -0.24 -0.41 1.46
N MET A 138 0.66 -0.79 2.36
CA MET A 138 0.48 -1.93 3.28
C MET A 138 -0.51 -1.65 4.42
N ARG A 139 -0.84 -0.37 4.69
CA ARG A 139 -1.78 -0.01 5.76
C ARG A 139 -3.21 -0.39 5.39
N GLN A 140 -3.85 -1.20 6.20
CA GLN A 140 -5.24 -1.64 5.97
C GLN A 140 -6.27 -0.52 6.14
N GLY A 141 -6.02 0.42 7.05
CA GLY A 141 -6.89 1.57 7.29
C GLY A 141 -8.29 1.22 7.80
N THR A 142 -8.40 0.23 8.67
CA THR A 142 -9.67 -0.29 9.20
C THR A 142 -10.22 0.47 10.40
N ALA A 143 -9.54 1.54 10.83
CA ALA A 143 -10.04 2.35 11.94
C ALA A 143 -11.35 3.02 11.56
N ASP A 144 -12.37 2.86 12.40
CA ASP A 144 -13.70 3.40 12.20
C ASP A 144 -14.27 3.99 13.47
N THR A 145 -15.13 4.99 13.34
CA THR A 145 -15.85 5.61 14.43
C THR A 145 -17.30 5.88 14.01
N LYS A 146 -18.22 5.62 14.92
CA LYS A 146 -19.64 5.82 14.63
C LYS A 146 -20.01 7.29 14.56
N GLY A 147 -20.44 7.71 13.39
CA GLY A 147 -21.05 9.01 13.17
C GLY A 147 -22.45 9.13 13.78
N ARG A 148 -23.02 10.32 13.77
CA ARG A 148 -24.35 10.60 14.34
C ARG A 148 -25.47 9.69 13.78
N GLY A 149 -25.38 9.28 12.51
CA GLY A 149 -26.33 8.37 11.87
C GLY A 149 -26.24 6.93 12.37
N GLU A 150 -25.04 6.49 12.74
CA GLU A 150 -24.69 5.09 13.01
C GLU A 150 -24.84 4.73 14.50
N VAL A 151 -24.79 5.72 15.40
CA VAL A 151 -25.00 5.49 16.83
C VAL A 151 -26.43 5.03 17.07
N ARG A 152 -26.59 3.94 17.85
CA ARG A 152 -27.89 3.44 18.27
C ARG A 152 -28.61 4.49 19.14
N GLY A 153 -29.87 4.79 18.82
CA GLY A 153 -30.68 5.74 19.58
C GLY A 153 -31.92 6.16 18.81
N SER A 154 -32.79 6.90 19.48
CA SER A 154 -34.01 7.42 18.85
C SER A 154 -33.68 8.52 17.83
N GLY A 155 -34.33 8.48 16.67
CA GLY A 155 -34.33 9.57 15.70
C GLY A 155 -35.28 10.71 16.06
N ARG A 156 -36.13 10.51 17.10
CA ARG A 156 -37.14 11.49 17.53
C ARG A 156 -36.47 12.74 18.09
N LYS A 157 -37.00 13.91 17.76
CA LYS A 157 -36.60 15.19 18.36
C LYS A 157 -36.91 15.18 19.86
N PRO A 158 -35.94 15.50 20.74
CA PRO A 158 -36.12 15.39 22.21
C PRO A 158 -37.26 16.24 22.75
N TRP A 159 -37.44 17.45 22.27
CA TRP A 159 -38.52 18.37 22.66
C TRP A 159 -38.89 19.32 21.53
N LYS A 160 -40.00 20.06 21.72
CA LYS A 160 -40.50 21.06 20.77
C LYS A 160 -39.45 22.15 20.53
N GLN A 161 -39.52 22.78 19.32
CA GLN A 161 -38.54 23.78 18.88
C GLN A 161 -38.52 25.04 19.77
N LYS A 162 -39.71 25.43 20.30
CA LYS A 162 -39.93 26.62 21.15
C LYS A 162 -40.90 26.25 22.30
N GLY A 163 -40.99 27.10 23.33
CA GLY A 163 -41.94 26.93 24.44
C GLY A 163 -41.49 26.01 25.56
N THR A 164 -40.20 25.58 25.64
CA THR A 164 -39.69 24.70 26.68
C THR A 164 -38.65 25.35 27.60
N GLY A 165 -38.22 26.58 27.33
CA GLY A 165 -37.14 27.27 28.05
C GLY A 165 -35.75 26.61 27.90
N ARG A 166 -35.64 25.44 27.23
CA ARG A 166 -34.39 24.72 27.04
C ARG A 166 -33.69 25.09 25.73
N ALA A 167 -32.39 24.88 25.68
CA ALA A 167 -31.62 25.00 24.44
C ALA A 167 -32.20 24.09 23.34
N ARG A 168 -32.22 24.56 22.10
CA ARG A 168 -32.75 23.80 20.96
C ARG A 168 -31.92 22.55 20.70
N ALA A 169 -32.53 21.38 20.62
CA ALA A 169 -31.87 20.13 20.29
C ALA A 169 -32.63 19.40 19.16
N GLY A 170 -31.89 18.90 18.19
CA GLY A 170 -32.46 18.15 17.05
C GLY A 170 -32.41 16.64 17.23
N SER A 171 -31.40 16.14 17.95
CA SER A 171 -31.21 14.70 18.17
C SER A 171 -30.40 14.46 19.43
N ILE A 172 -30.72 13.39 20.15
CA ILE A 172 -29.96 12.91 21.32
C ILE A 172 -28.62 12.28 20.91
N ARG A 173 -28.45 11.91 19.62
CA ARG A 173 -27.25 11.33 19.05
C ARG A 173 -26.23 12.38 18.58
N SER A 174 -26.50 13.67 18.81
CA SER A 174 -25.57 14.75 18.46
C SER A 174 -24.26 14.61 19.22
N PRO A 175 -23.12 14.98 18.63
CA PRO A 175 -21.79 14.92 19.28
C PRO A 175 -21.70 15.72 20.60
N LEU A 176 -22.58 16.70 20.77
CA LEU A 176 -22.68 17.50 22.00
C LEU A 176 -23.23 16.71 23.20
N TRP A 177 -23.86 15.57 22.94
CA TRP A 177 -24.48 14.75 23.97
C TRP A 177 -23.55 13.61 24.37
N ARG A 178 -23.55 13.25 25.63
CA ARG A 178 -22.84 12.07 26.13
C ARG A 178 -23.40 10.82 25.45
N GLY A 179 -22.53 10.04 24.81
CA GLY A 179 -22.94 8.88 24.01
C GLY A 179 -23.44 9.23 22.59
N GLY A 180 -23.29 10.49 22.14
CA GLY A 180 -23.54 10.88 20.76
C GLY A 180 -22.45 10.41 19.79
N GLY A 181 -22.67 10.61 18.51
CA GLY A 181 -21.71 10.26 17.46
C GLY A 181 -20.49 11.17 17.46
N ILE A 182 -19.41 10.68 16.86
CA ILE A 182 -18.17 11.45 16.64
C ILE A 182 -18.30 12.24 15.34
N THR A 183 -17.84 13.50 15.32
CA THR A 183 -18.00 14.37 14.14
C THR A 183 -16.93 14.10 13.08
N PHE A 184 -15.65 14.10 13.46
CA PHE A 184 -14.51 13.93 12.56
C PHE A 184 -13.60 12.80 13.04
N GLY A 185 -14.21 11.65 13.31
CA GLY A 185 -13.45 10.48 13.68
C GLY A 185 -12.79 9.80 12.47
N PRO A 186 -11.85 8.88 12.70
CA PRO A 186 -11.30 8.09 11.64
C PRO A 186 -12.39 7.26 10.95
N THR A 187 -12.33 7.19 9.63
CA THR A 187 -13.18 6.33 8.80
C THR A 187 -12.29 5.39 8.01
N PRO A 188 -12.75 4.18 7.65
CA PRO A 188 -11.98 3.26 6.84
C PRO A 188 -11.56 3.90 5.52
N ARG A 189 -10.24 3.90 5.25
CA ARG A 189 -9.70 4.47 4.01
C ARG A 189 -8.46 3.73 3.54
N GLY A 190 -8.23 3.69 2.24
CA GLY A 190 -6.95 3.29 1.69
C GLY A 190 -5.90 4.39 1.86
N TYR A 191 -4.66 3.98 2.16
CA TYR A 191 -3.53 4.90 2.28
C TYR A 191 -2.60 4.85 1.07
N GLY A 192 -2.83 3.90 0.14
CA GLY A 192 -2.06 3.80 -1.09
C GLY A 192 -2.28 5.00 -2.01
N TYR A 193 -1.22 5.48 -2.63
CA TYR A 193 -1.25 6.55 -3.63
C TYR A 193 -0.42 6.17 -4.85
N ALA A 194 -0.73 6.78 -6.00
CA ALA A 194 -0.03 6.52 -7.24
C ALA A 194 1.40 7.05 -7.19
N PHE A 195 2.36 6.18 -7.53
CA PHE A 195 3.76 6.53 -7.66
C PHE A 195 4.19 6.43 -9.13
N PRO A 196 4.84 7.46 -9.71
CA PRO A 196 5.22 7.42 -11.11
C PRO A 196 6.17 6.25 -11.42
N ARG A 197 5.85 5.43 -12.42
CA ARG A 197 6.63 4.24 -12.78
C ARG A 197 8.11 4.53 -13.03
N LYS A 198 8.42 5.65 -13.69
CA LYS A 198 9.81 6.08 -13.93
C LYS A 198 10.58 6.33 -12.64
N LYS A 199 9.93 6.95 -11.63
CA LYS A 199 10.51 7.14 -10.31
C LYS A 199 10.76 5.79 -9.60
N GLY A 200 9.79 4.87 -9.68
CA GLY A 200 9.91 3.53 -9.07
C GLY A 200 11.07 2.74 -9.64
N ARG A 201 11.22 2.73 -10.97
CA ARG A 201 12.35 2.06 -11.65
C ARG A 201 13.69 2.67 -11.24
N ALA A 202 13.79 4.00 -11.24
CA ALA A 202 15.02 4.69 -10.84
C ALA A 202 15.37 4.45 -9.36
N ALA A 203 14.38 4.37 -8.47
CA ALA A 203 14.58 4.05 -7.06
C ALA A 203 15.11 2.62 -6.88
N LEU A 204 14.53 1.63 -7.60
CA LEU A 204 14.98 0.25 -7.55
C LEU A 204 16.39 0.09 -8.11
N ALA A 205 16.69 0.71 -9.26
CA ALA A 205 18.03 0.71 -9.86
C ALA A 205 19.06 1.32 -8.89
N GLY A 206 18.73 2.45 -8.25
CA GLY A 206 19.58 3.06 -7.23
C GLY A 206 19.83 2.16 -6.02
N ALA A 207 18.79 1.46 -5.53
CA ALA A 207 18.92 0.54 -4.40
C ALA A 207 19.80 -0.67 -4.74
N LEU A 208 19.61 -1.28 -5.93
CA LEU A 208 20.44 -2.40 -6.40
C LEU A 208 21.90 -1.97 -6.65
N SER A 209 22.12 -0.78 -7.20
CA SER A 209 23.46 -0.22 -7.38
C SER A 209 24.19 -0.01 -6.05
N ALA A 210 23.46 0.47 -5.02
CA ALA A 210 24.02 0.63 -3.68
C ALA A 210 24.40 -0.72 -3.06
N LYS A 211 23.57 -1.74 -3.20
CA LYS A 211 23.83 -3.11 -2.73
C LYS A 211 25.04 -3.74 -3.42
N LEU A 212 25.17 -3.53 -4.72
CA LEU A 212 26.32 -3.99 -5.48
C LEU A 212 27.62 -3.28 -5.03
N ALA A 213 27.56 -1.96 -4.80
CA ALA A 213 28.72 -1.20 -4.34
C ALA A 213 29.19 -1.64 -2.94
N GLN A 214 28.28 -2.10 -2.09
CA GLN A 214 28.58 -2.64 -0.76
C GLN A 214 29.06 -4.10 -0.77
N GLY A 215 29.04 -4.78 -1.94
CA GLY A 215 29.39 -6.20 -2.04
C GLY A 215 28.36 -7.14 -1.40
N GLU A 216 27.14 -6.66 -1.19
CA GLU A 216 26.04 -7.40 -0.57
C GLU A 216 25.16 -8.15 -1.60
N LEU A 217 25.49 -8.06 -2.89
CA LEU A 217 24.81 -8.73 -3.98
C LEU A 217 25.65 -9.94 -4.45
N VAL A 218 25.05 -11.11 -4.44
CA VAL A 218 25.66 -12.38 -4.85
C VAL A 218 24.88 -12.94 -6.03
N VAL A 219 25.60 -13.31 -7.09
CA VAL A 219 25.00 -13.96 -8.26
C VAL A 219 25.31 -15.45 -8.18
N LEU A 220 24.28 -16.30 -8.23
CA LEU A 220 24.39 -17.74 -8.31
C LEU A 220 24.13 -18.22 -9.74
N ASP A 221 24.81 -19.25 -10.14
CA ASP A 221 24.54 -19.95 -11.40
C ASP A 221 23.15 -20.59 -11.36
N GLU A 222 22.95 -21.49 -10.43
CA GLU A 222 21.68 -22.16 -10.19
C GLU A 222 21.41 -22.32 -8.70
N LEU A 223 20.13 -22.20 -8.31
CA LEU A 223 19.67 -22.46 -6.96
C LEU A 223 18.53 -23.50 -7.01
N SER A 224 18.91 -24.77 -7.07
CA SER A 224 17.94 -25.88 -7.08
C SER A 224 18.10 -26.71 -5.81
N LEU A 225 16.98 -26.96 -5.12
CA LEU A 225 16.92 -27.85 -3.97
C LEU A 225 16.30 -29.20 -4.40
N VAL A 226 16.97 -30.29 -4.09
CA VAL A 226 16.46 -31.64 -4.32
C VAL A 226 15.17 -31.85 -3.51
N GLU A 227 15.22 -31.49 -2.23
CA GLU A 227 14.12 -31.60 -1.29
C GLU A 227 13.74 -30.24 -0.70
N ALA A 228 12.45 -30.00 -0.45
CA ALA A 228 11.94 -28.78 0.19
C ALA A 228 12.17 -28.83 1.72
N LYS A 229 13.44 -28.94 2.16
CA LYS A 229 13.79 -28.99 3.58
C LYS A 229 14.53 -27.72 4.01
N THR A 230 14.13 -27.16 5.16
CA THR A 230 14.79 -25.97 5.76
C THR A 230 16.25 -26.21 6.07
N LYS A 231 16.62 -27.44 6.48
CA LYS A 231 18.02 -27.81 6.75
C LYS A 231 18.91 -27.67 5.51
N ALA A 232 18.41 -28.07 4.34
CA ALA A 232 19.13 -27.93 3.07
C ALA A 232 19.39 -26.43 2.76
N MET A 233 18.37 -25.59 2.90
CA MET A 233 18.50 -24.15 2.68
C MET A 233 19.51 -23.49 3.65
N VAL A 234 19.44 -23.81 4.92
CA VAL A 234 20.42 -23.34 5.93
C VAL A 234 21.83 -23.79 5.58
N GLY A 235 22.00 -25.03 5.07
CA GLY A 235 23.28 -25.53 4.59
C GLY A 235 23.87 -24.69 3.46
N VAL A 236 23.06 -24.32 2.46
CA VAL A 236 23.46 -23.46 1.35
C VAL A 236 23.86 -22.06 1.83
N LEU A 237 23.05 -21.42 2.70
CA LEU A 237 23.36 -20.09 3.23
C LEU A 237 24.65 -20.07 4.04
N LYS A 238 24.91 -21.10 4.84
CA LYS A 238 26.18 -21.26 5.57
C LYS A 238 27.37 -21.48 4.65
N ALA A 239 27.24 -22.29 3.60
CA ALA A 239 28.28 -22.51 2.60
C ALA A 239 28.65 -21.21 1.87
N LEU A 240 27.68 -20.38 1.56
CA LEU A 240 27.90 -19.05 0.96
C LEU A 240 28.51 -18.04 1.96
N GLY A 241 28.42 -18.30 3.29
CA GLY A 241 28.90 -17.39 4.34
C GLY A 241 28.05 -16.14 4.46
N LEU A 242 26.75 -16.25 4.24
CA LEU A 242 25.82 -15.13 4.31
C LEU A 242 25.18 -15.06 5.70
N ASP A 243 25.66 -14.09 6.51
CA ASP A 243 25.14 -13.84 7.83
C ASP A 243 24.16 -12.67 7.82
N GLY A 244 22.96 -12.90 8.35
CA GLY A 244 21.93 -11.85 8.45
C GLY A 244 20.67 -12.14 7.68
N SER A 245 20.02 -11.07 7.19
CA SER A 245 18.82 -11.18 6.36
C SER A 245 19.18 -11.33 4.88
N VAL A 246 18.55 -12.29 4.22
CA VAL A 246 18.84 -12.66 2.83
C VAL A 246 17.56 -12.60 1.99
N LEU A 247 17.61 -11.86 0.91
CA LEU A 247 16.59 -11.83 -0.12
C LEU A 247 17.03 -12.70 -1.29
N ILE A 248 16.24 -13.70 -1.63
CA ILE A 248 16.47 -14.56 -2.77
C ILE A 248 15.50 -14.16 -3.87
N VAL A 249 16.03 -13.75 -5.00
CA VAL A 249 15.25 -13.39 -6.18
C VAL A 249 15.43 -14.51 -7.19
N SER A 250 14.42 -15.34 -7.32
CA SER A 250 14.42 -16.48 -8.24
C SER A 250 12.99 -16.88 -8.56
N ARG A 251 12.80 -17.34 -9.77
CA ARG A 251 11.54 -17.97 -10.17
C ARG A 251 11.50 -19.41 -9.66
N ASP A 252 10.76 -19.63 -8.60
CA ASP A 252 10.57 -20.96 -8.02
C ASP A 252 9.36 -21.69 -8.66
N GLU A 253 9.56 -22.27 -9.83
CA GLU A 253 8.50 -23.03 -10.53
C GLU A 253 8.03 -24.26 -9.75
N SER A 254 8.91 -24.85 -8.95
CA SER A 254 8.61 -26.05 -8.17
C SER A 254 8.01 -25.77 -6.78
N GLY A 255 8.07 -24.53 -6.30
CA GLY A 255 7.67 -24.13 -4.95
C GLY A 255 8.55 -24.72 -3.84
N LYS A 256 9.67 -25.37 -4.18
CA LYS A 256 10.58 -26.00 -3.22
C LYS A 256 11.39 -24.98 -2.42
N LEU A 257 11.88 -23.93 -3.09
CA LEU A 257 12.63 -22.84 -2.45
C LEU A 257 11.75 -22.09 -1.47
N THR A 258 10.56 -21.71 -1.89
CA THR A 258 9.57 -21.02 -1.06
C THR A 258 9.21 -21.84 0.19
N ARG A 259 8.95 -23.14 0.05
CA ARG A 259 8.65 -24.02 1.19
C ARG A 259 9.85 -24.20 2.12
N ALA A 260 11.05 -24.34 1.58
CA ALA A 260 12.28 -24.50 2.37
C ALA A 260 12.65 -23.24 3.14
N SER A 261 12.35 -22.05 2.63
CA SER A 261 12.68 -20.76 3.23
C SER A 261 11.61 -20.20 4.16
N HIS A 262 10.35 -20.55 3.97
CA HIS A 262 9.19 -19.96 4.67
C HIS A 262 9.32 -19.94 6.20
N ASN A 263 9.92 -20.97 6.80
CA ASN A 263 10.15 -21.04 8.26
C ASN A 263 11.37 -20.22 8.74
N LEU A 264 12.18 -19.71 7.83
CA LEU A 264 13.38 -18.95 8.17
C LEU A 264 13.03 -17.44 8.23
N ARG A 265 13.01 -16.87 9.44
CA ARG A 265 12.58 -15.49 9.69
C ARG A 265 13.38 -14.41 8.94
N ARG A 266 14.62 -14.73 8.55
CA ARG A 266 15.56 -13.79 7.91
C ARG A 266 15.74 -14.04 6.42
N VAL A 267 14.98 -14.96 5.85
CA VAL A 267 15.10 -15.33 4.44
C VAL A 267 13.76 -15.11 3.77
N THR A 268 13.76 -14.32 2.71
CA THR A 268 12.56 -14.06 1.88
C THR A 268 12.88 -14.48 0.46
N VAL A 269 11.96 -15.19 -0.17
CA VAL A 269 12.04 -15.57 -1.59
C VAL A 269 11.00 -14.77 -2.35
N LEU A 270 11.44 -14.10 -3.41
CA LEU A 270 10.58 -13.31 -4.29
C LEU A 270 10.85 -13.68 -5.74
N ASP A 271 9.80 -13.63 -6.56
CA ASP A 271 9.95 -13.64 -8.00
C ASP A 271 10.49 -12.28 -8.50
N VAL A 272 11.14 -12.29 -9.64
CA VAL A 272 11.68 -11.07 -10.30
C VAL A 272 10.61 -9.99 -10.46
N GLN A 273 9.37 -10.39 -10.78
CA GLN A 273 8.26 -9.45 -10.92
C GLN A 273 7.82 -8.81 -9.58
N GLY A 274 7.99 -9.53 -8.49
CA GLY A 274 7.67 -9.06 -7.13
C GLY A 274 8.77 -8.21 -6.49
N LEU A 275 9.92 -8.04 -7.14
CA LEU A 275 11.04 -7.30 -6.59
C LEU A 275 10.65 -5.84 -6.34
N ASN A 276 10.92 -5.35 -5.14
CA ASN A 276 10.57 -4.00 -4.73
C ASN A 276 11.68 -3.37 -3.89
N VAL A 277 11.65 -2.03 -3.77
CA VAL A 277 12.68 -1.25 -3.07
C VAL A 277 12.73 -1.57 -1.57
N TYR A 278 11.57 -1.80 -0.96
CA TYR A 278 11.49 -2.08 0.48
C TYR A 278 12.22 -3.38 0.83
N ASP A 279 11.96 -4.47 0.10
CA ASP A 279 12.59 -5.76 0.37
C ASP A 279 14.09 -5.75 0.08
N VAL A 280 14.52 -5.04 -0.98
CA VAL A 280 15.95 -4.84 -1.30
C VAL A 280 16.70 -4.17 -0.13
N LEU A 281 16.08 -3.18 0.51
CA LEU A 281 16.68 -2.46 1.63
C LEU A 281 16.54 -3.18 2.98
N ALA A 282 15.44 -3.91 3.19
CA ALA A 282 15.18 -4.64 4.43
C ALA A 282 16.16 -5.81 4.63
N HIS A 283 16.66 -6.37 3.54
CA HIS A 283 17.60 -7.48 3.58
C HIS A 283 19.04 -7.00 3.38
N ARG A 284 19.95 -7.60 4.14
CA ARG A 284 21.36 -7.28 4.02
C ARG A 284 21.95 -7.83 2.72
N HIS A 285 21.73 -9.09 2.46
CA HIS A 285 22.28 -9.77 1.27
C HIS A 285 21.18 -10.06 0.26
N ILE A 286 21.52 -9.95 -1.02
CA ILE A 286 20.63 -10.27 -2.13
C ILE A 286 21.27 -11.38 -2.95
N ILE A 287 20.55 -12.44 -3.19
CA ILE A 287 20.92 -13.53 -4.08
C ILE A 287 20.10 -13.40 -5.36
N LEU A 288 20.79 -13.31 -6.49
CA LEU A 288 20.19 -13.34 -7.82
C LEU A 288 20.63 -14.62 -8.55
N VAL A 289 19.71 -15.28 -9.24
CA VAL A 289 20.08 -16.42 -10.08
C VAL A 289 20.36 -15.93 -11.49
N GLN A 290 21.39 -16.50 -12.14
CA GLN A 290 21.86 -16.06 -13.46
C GLN A 290 20.74 -16.10 -14.52
N SER A 291 19.89 -17.12 -14.53
CA SER A 291 18.74 -17.24 -15.42
C SER A 291 17.76 -16.07 -15.32
N ASP A 292 17.62 -15.50 -14.14
CA ASP A 292 16.64 -14.48 -13.82
C ASP A 292 17.16 -13.05 -14.06
N LEU A 293 18.50 -12.88 -14.23
CA LEU A 293 19.08 -11.58 -14.56
C LEU A 293 18.59 -11.00 -15.90
N LYS A 294 18.42 -11.84 -16.91
CA LYS A 294 17.88 -11.41 -18.21
C LYS A 294 16.45 -10.89 -18.07
N ARG A 295 15.63 -11.63 -17.32
CA ARG A 295 14.22 -11.25 -17.02
C ARG A 295 14.14 -9.97 -16.21
N LEU A 296 15.05 -9.79 -15.27
CA LEU A 296 15.12 -8.58 -14.46
C LEU A 296 15.35 -7.35 -15.36
N GLY A 297 16.22 -7.47 -16.37
CA GLY A 297 16.40 -6.44 -17.39
C GLY A 297 15.13 -6.16 -18.20
N GLU A 298 14.38 -7.18 -18.59
CA GLU A 298 13.14 -7.03 -19.38
C GLU A 298 12.01 -6.37 -18.58
N VAL A 299 11.82 -6.76 -17.34
CA VAL A 299 10.74 -6.26 -16.48
C VAL A 299 10.96 -4.83 -16.02
N TRP A 300 12.21 -4.46 -15.71
CA TRP A 300 12.52 -3.21 -15.03
C TRP A 300 13.32 -2.18 -15.85
N ALA A 301 13.82 -2.54 -17.03
CA ALA A 301 14.57 -1.62 -17.91
C ALA A 301 13.72 -0.51 -18.55
#